data_0d8c017ba832cc2a02d5f9eaeed9ad75
#
_entry.id   0d8c017ba832cc2a02d5f9eaeed9ad75
#
_cell.length_a   1.000
_cell.length_b   1.000
_cell.length_c   1.000
_cell.angle_alpha   90.00
_cell.angle_beta   90.00
_cell.angle_gamma   90.00
#
_symmetry.space_group_name_H-M   'P 1'
#
loop_
_entity.id
_entity.type
_entity.pdbx_description
1 polymer ?
#
loop_
_entity_poly.entity_id
_entity_poly.type
_entity_poly.pdbx_seq_one_letter_code
_entity_poly.pdbx_strand_id
1 'polypeptide(L)'
;MNYEKITPETLSLISAIVGEKNVLTDAELLQPYSHDEVTDPAYHHMPEVVVFAENTDQVAKLVKLANEKHFSVVPRGAGTGLACGAVPIYGGMVLSLEKMDKIIEINAEAMYAIVEPGVRTDDLQKAVKAIGLFYAGDPCSGDSCFIGGNIA
;
A
#
# COMPACT_ATOMS: atom_id res chain seq x y z
N MET A 1 -16.93 -2.11 -15.10
CA MET A 1 -16.30 -0.77 -15.23
C MET A 1 -15.21 -0.88 -16.29
N ASN A 2 -15.13 0.07 -17.21
CA ASN A 2 -14.03 0.11 -18.19
C ASN A 2 -13.03 1.13 -17.69
N TYR A 3 -11.83 0.68 -17.35
CA TYR A 3 -10.70 1.54 -17.04
C TYR A 3 -9.79 1.65 -18.26
N GLU A 4 -9.14 2.80 -18.39
CA GLU A 4 -8.12 3.01 -19.41
C GLU A 4 -6.81 2.36 -19.04
N LYS A 5 -6.04 1.95 -20.03
CA LYS A 5 -4.69 1.42 -19.85
C LYS A 5 -3.71 2.54 -19.49
N ILE A 6 -2.68 2.21 -18.70
CA ILE A 6 -1.60 3.15 -18.40
C ILE A 6 -0.72 3.29 -19.63
N THR A 7 -0.80 4.47 -20.27
CA THR A 7 0.01 4.80 -21.45
C THR A 7 1.43 5.22 -21.05
N PRO A 8 2.41 5.22 -21.99
CA PRO A 8 3.75 5.77 -21.71
C PRO A 8 3.73 7.23 -21.21
N GLU A 9 2.79 8.06 -21.71
CA GLU A 9 2.58 9.43 -21.21
C GLU A 9 2.13 9.43 -19.74
N THR A 10 1.12 8.60 -19.40
CA THR A 10 0.63 8.47 -18.04
C THR A 10 1.73 7.95 -17.10
N LEU A 11 2.52 6.99 -17.55
CA LEU A 11 3.66 6.47 -16.80
C LEU A 11 4.71 7.55 -16.51
N SER A 12 5.00 8.43 -17.49
CA SER A 12 5.90 9.57 -17.29
C SER A 12 5.36 10.55 -16.25
N LEU A 13 4.04 10.80 -16.21
CA LEU A 13 3.41 11.64 -15.19
C LEU A 13 3.49 11.00 -13.78
N ILE A 14 3.26 9.68 -13.68
CA ILE A 14 3.44 8.92 -12.44
C ILE A 14 4.88 9.06 -11.95
N SER A 15 5.86 8.81 -12.83
CA SER A 15 7.29 8.92 -12.48
C SER A 15 7.68 10.34 -12.05
N ALA A 16 7.08 11.37 -12.63
CA ALA A 16 7.31 12.76 -12.24
C ALA A 16 6.79 13.07 -10.81
N ILE A 17 5.76 12.34 -10.33
CA ILE A 17 5.20 12.52 -8.98
C ILE A 17 6.08 11.84 -7.93
N VAL A 18 6.52 10.59 -8.16
CA VAL A 18 7.17 9.76 -7.13
C VAL A 18 8.66 9.55 -7.36
N GLY A 19 9.18 9.89 -8.55
CA GLY A 19 10.53 9.57 -9.01
C GLY A 19 10.61 8.17 -9.64
N GLU A 20 11.46 8.02 -10.66
CA GLU A 20 11.61 6.77 -11.44
C GLU A 20 11.94 5.55 -10.57
N LYS A 21 12.77 5.72 -9.53
CA LYS A 21 13.15 4.64 -8.59
C LYS A 21 11.97 4.04 -7.82
N ASN A 22 10.84 4.72 -7.79
CA ASN A 22 9.63 4.34 -7.08
C ASN A 22 8.54 3.78 -8.01
N VAL A 23 8.90 3.43 -9.25
CA VAL A 23 7.99 2.89 -10.25
C VAL A 23 8.54 1.57 -10.80
N LEU A 24 7.76 0.50 -10.69
CA LEU A 24 8.08 -0.81 -11.29
C LEU A 24 7.18 -1.05 -12.50
N THR A 25 7.79 -1.47 -13.61
CA THR A 25 7.11 -1.84 -14.86
C THR A 25 7.56 -3.19 -15.41
N ASP A 26 8.64 -3.75 -14.89
CA ASP A 26 9.15 -5.06 -15.30
C ASP A 26 8.20 -6.17 -14.81
N ALA A 27 7.79 -7.06 -15.72
CA ALA A 27 6.79 -8.10 -15.45
C ALA A 27 7.21 -9.07 -14.32
N GLU A 28 8.51 -9.37 -14.20
CA GLU A 28 9.01 -10.23 -13.13
C GLU A 28 8.90 -9.53 -11.77
N LEU A 29 9.16 -8.22 -11.72
CA LEU A 29 9.04 -7.41 -10.51
C LEU A 29 7.58 -7.11 -10.13
N LEU A 30 6.66 -7.13 -11.10
CA LEU A 30 5.22 -6.94 -10.86
C LEU A 30 4.54 -8.19 -10.30
N GLN A 31 5.08 -9.38 -10.56
CA GLN A 31 4.45 -10.64 -10.22
C GLN A 31 4.10 -10.80 -8.72
N PRO A 32 4.94 -10.38 -7.74
CA PRO A 32 4.58 -10.43 -6.31
C PRO A 32 3.38 -9.56 -5.91
N TYR A 33 3.01 -8.60 -6.76
CA TYR A 33 1.90 -7.68 -6.54
C TYR A 33 0.60 -8.11 -7.25
N SER A 34 0.63 -9.26 -7.93
CA SER A 34 -0.53 -9.82 -8.64
C SER A 34 -1.55 -10.49 -7.72
N HIS A 35 -1.18 -10.82 -6.49
CA HIS A 35 -1.97 -11.59 -5.52
C HIS A 35 -1.72 -11.12 -4.08
N ASP A 36 -2.54 -11.57 -3.16
CA ASP A 36 -2.33 -11.51 -1.70
C ASP A 36 -2.01 -12.93 -1.18
N GLU A 37 -2.38 -13.29 0.05
CA GLU A 37 -2.16 -14.64 0.60
C GLU A 37 -3.17 -15.69 0.11
N VAL A 38 -4.10 -15.34 -0.77
CA VAL A 38 -4.99 -16.31 -1.43
C VAL A 38 -4.18 -17.08 -2.45
N THR A 39 -4.08 -18.41 -2.25
CA THR A 39 -3.21 -19.29 -3.04
C THR A 39 -3.82 -19.75 -4.37
N ASP A 40 -5.14 -19.57 -4.58
CA ASP A 40 -5.81 -19.97 -5.82
C ASP A 40 -5.43 -19.04 -6.98
N PRO A 41 -4.75 -19.55 -8.02
CA PRO A 41 -4.33 -18.75 -9.16
C PRO A 41 -5.48 -18.04 -9.91
N ALA A 42 -6.73 -18.46 -9.74
CA ALA A 42 -7.89 -17.80 -10.32
C ALA A 42 -8.07 -16.34 -9.83
N TYR A 43 -7.48 -16.02 -8.68
CA TYR A 43 -7.52 -14.68 -8.09
C TYR A 43 -6.23 -13.87 -8.36
N HIS A 44 -5.29 -14.38 -9.15
CA HIS A 44 -4.06 -13.66 -9.49
C HIS A 44 -4.31 -12.75 -10.71
N HIS A 45 -4.09 -11.46 -10.55
CA HIS A 45 -4.24 -10.46 -11.62
C HIS A 45 -3.02 -9.53 -11.65
N MET A 46 -2.39 -9.42 -12.82
CA MET A 46 -1.20 -8.58 -12.98
C MET A 46 -1.56 -7.08 -12.98
N PRO A 47 -0.88 -6.26 -12.19
CA PRO A 47 -0.93 -4.81 -12.36
C PRO A 47 -0.20 -4.38 -13.64
N GLU A 48 -0.46 -3.17 -14.13
CA GLU A 48 0.30 -2.56 -15.23
C GLU A 48 1.53 -1.83 -14.71
N VAL A 49 1.46 -1.34 -13.48
CA VAL A 49 2.55 -0.66 -12.77
C VAL A 49 2.40 -0.82 -11.27
N VAL A 50 3.52 -0.88 -10.55
CA VAL A 50 3.56 -0.75 -9.08
C VAL A 50 4.27 0.54 -8.75
N VAL A 51 3.68 1.34 -7.85
CA VAL A 51 4.16 2.66 -7.47
C VAL A 51 4.30 2.74 -5.95
N PHE A 52 5.46 3.15 -5.48
CA PHE A 52 5.75 3.34 -4.05
C PHE A 52 5.61 4.81 -3.68
N ALA A 53 4.59 5.15 -2.90
CA ALA A 53 4.46 6.49 -2.35
C ALA A 53 5.27 6.63 -1.05
N GLU A 54 5.92 7.78 -0.90
CA GLU A 54 6.73 8.12 0.28
C GLU A 54 6.02 9.10 1.24
N ASN A 55 4.88 9.67 0.81
CA ASN A 55 4.10 10.62 1.61
C ASN A 55 2.68 10.84 1.05
N THR A 56 1.84 11.46 1.87
CA THR A 56 0.41 11.73 1.57
C THR A 56 0.22 12.63 0.35
N ASP A 57 1.11 13.59 0.09
CA ASP A 57 1.01 14.48 -1.07
C ASP A 57 1.17 13.72 -2.39
N GLN A 58 2.12 12.77 -2.44
CA GLN A 58 2.28 11.86 -3.59
C GLN A 58 1.03 10.99 -3.79
N VAL A 59 0.48 10.41 -2.72
CA VAL A 59 -0.78 9.62 -2.79
C VAL A 59 -1.91 10.46 -3.37
N ALA A 60 -2.11 11.69 -2.87
CA ALA A 60 -3.17 12.59 -3.34
C ALA A 60 -3.00 12.93 -4.84
N LYS A 61 -1.78 13.22 -5.29
CA LYS A 61 -1.49 13.51 -6.71
C LYS A 61 -1.70 12.29 -7.60
N LEU A 62 -1.31 11.09 -7.16
CA LEU A 62 -1.51 9.84 -7.92
C LEU A 62 -3.00 9.51 -8.05
N VAL A 63 -3.78 9.62 -6.98
CA VAL A 63 -5.24 9.37 -7.02
C VAL A 63 -5.95 10.41 -7.91
N LYS A 64 -5.53 11.68 -7.85
CA LYS A 64 -6.05 12.72 -8.75
C LYS A 64 -5.74 12.40 -10.21
N LEU A 65 -4.50 12.01 -10.53
CA LEU A 65 -4.10 11.62 -11.88
C LEU A 65 -4.91 10.39 -12.36
N ALA A 66 -5.14 9.40 -11.49
CA ALA A 66 -5.93 8.23 -11.81
C ALA A 66 -7.38 8.58 -12.16
N ASN A 67 -7.99 9.52 -11.44
CA ASN A 67 -9.32 10.03 -11.75
C ASN A 67 -9.35 10.78 -13.10
N GLU A 68 -8.33 11.61 -13.39
CA GLU A 68 -8.24 12.38 -14.64
C GLU A 68 -8.01 11.48 -15.86
N LYS A 69 -7.21 10.42 -15.71
CA LYS A 69 -6.85 9.49 -16.79
C LYS A 69 -7.67 8.21 -16.80
N HIS A 70 -8.60 8.04 -15.85
CA HIS A 70 -9.55 6.92 -15.74
C HIS A 70 -8.90 5.53 -15.65
N PHE A 71 -7.75 5.38 -14.98
CA PHE A 71 -7.17 4.07 -14.71
C PHE A 71 -7.46 3.56 -13.29
N SER A 72 -7.43 2.24 -13.10
CA SER A 72 -7.66 1.57 -11.82
C SER A 72 -6.50 1.80 -10.84
N VAL A 73 -6.82 2.02 -9.56
CA VAL A 73 -5.84 2.08 -8.47
C VAL A 73 -6.22 1.08 -7.39
N VAL A 74 -5.28 0.25 -6.99
CA VAL A 74 -5.42 -0.68 -5.87
C VAL A 74 -4.40 -0.32 -4.80
N PRO A 75 -4.83 0.20 -3.63
CA PRO A 75 -3.92 0.44 -2.52
C PRO A 75 -3.43 -0.89 -1.96
N ARG A 76 -2.14 -0.97 -1.63
CA ARG A 76 -1.53 -2.17 -1.06
C ARG A 76 -0.66 -1.82 0.14
N GLY A 77 -0.88 -2.52 1.24
CA GLY A 77 0.05 -2.61 2.35
C GLY A 77 1.05 -3.75 2.11
N ALA A 78 1.18 -4.67 3.06
CA ALA A 78 2.09 -5.82 2.93
C ALA A 78 1.54 -6.95 2.03
N GLY A 79 0.25 -6.93 1.70
CA GLY A 79 -0.39 -8.01 0.91
C GLY A 79 -0.71 -9.27 1.70
N THR A 80 -0.72 -9.22 3.02
CA THR A 80 -0.98 -10.35 3.93
C THR A 80 -2.47 -10.66 4.12
N GLY A 81 -3.36 -10.05 3.34
CA GLY A 81 -4.80 -10.28 3.39
C GLY A 81 -5.21 -11.58 2.70
N LEU A 82 -6.42 -12.07 3.03
CA LEU A 82 -7.03 -13.29 2.50
C LEU A 82 -8.38 -13.02 1.80
N ALA A 83 -8.63 -11.77 1.42
CA ALA A 83 -9.90 -11.35 0.84
C ALA A 83 -9.75 -10.67 -0.53
N CYS A 84 -8.60 -10.81 -1.17
CA CYS A 84 -8.25 -10.23 -2.47
C CYS A 84 -8.36 -8.69 -2.52
N GLY A 85 -8.35 -7.99 -1.37
CA GLY A 85 -8.47 -6.53 -1.31
C GLY A 85 -7.27 -5.78 -1.94
N ALA A 86 -6.11 -6.44 -2.02
CA ALA A 86 -4.89 -5.89 -2.63
C ALA A 86 -4.64 -6.41 -4.06
N VAL A 87 -5.59 -7.14 -4.66
CA VAL A 87 -5.46 -7.74 -5.99
C VAL A 87 -5.98 -6.81 -7.07
N PRO A 88 -5.18 -6.47 -8.09
CA PRO A 88 -5.56 -5.53 -9.15
C PRO A 88 -6.43 -6.19 -10.25
N ILE A 89 -7.66 -6.56 -9.93
CA ILE A 89 -8.58 -7.29 -10.82
C ILE A 89 -8.88 -6.59 -12.15
N TYR A 90 -8.64 -5.29 -12.23
CA TYR A 90 -8.78 -4.50 -13.47
C TYR A 90 -7.43 -4.05 -14.05
N GLY A 91 -6.31 -4.62 -13.59
CA GLY A 91 -4.98 -4.10 -13.93
C GLY A 91 -4.73 -2.73 -13.30
N GLY A 92 -4.18 -1.79 -14.10
CA GLY A 92 -3.89 -0.42 -13.63
C GLY A 92 -2.72 -0.36 -12.64
N MET A 93 -2.80 0.54 -11.66
CA MET A 93 -1.73 0.83 -10.72
C MET A 93 -1.97 0.15 -9.37
N VAL A 94 -1.01 -0.63 -8.90
CA VAL A 94 -0.89 -0.96 -7.47
C VAL A 94 -0.13 0.17 -6.78
N LEU A 95 -0.75 0.81 -5.80
CA LEU A 95 -0.16 1.86 -5.00
C LEU A 95 0.33 1.28 -3.67
N SER A 96 1.62 0.95 -3.59
CA SER A 96 2.25 0.47 -2.37
C SER A 96 2.50 1.61 -1.39
N LEU A 97 2.09 1.39 -0.13
CA LEU A 97 2.26 2.33 0.98
C LEU A 97 3.39 1.90 1.94
N GLU A 98 4.19 0.91 1.57
CA GLU A 98 5.24 0.34 2.43
C GLU A 98 6.33 1.33 2.84
N LYS A 99 6.55 2.40 2.05
CA LYS A 99 7.53 3.47 2.34
C LYS A 99 6.99 4.57 3.25
N MET A 100 5.71 4.50 3.60
CA MET A 100 5.07 5.38 4.57
C MET A 100 5.00 4.65 5.92
N ASP A 101 6.14 4.51 6.59
CA ASP A 101 6.36 3.58 7.72
C ASP A 101 6.72 4.27 9.05
N LYS A 102 6.44 5.57 9.18
CA LYS A 102 6.82 6.34 10.36
C LYS A 102 5.76 6.27 11.45
N ILE A 103 6.19 6.05 12.68
CA ILE A 103 5.43 6.37 13.89
C ILE A 103 5.65 7.87 14.15
N ILE A 104 4.61 8.68 13.92
CA ILE A 104 4.68 10.15 13.96
C ILE A 104 4.59 10.65 15.39
N GLU A 105 3.65 10.10 16.18
CA GLU A 105 3.40 10.47 17.57
C GLU A 105 2.84 9.30 18.35
N ILE A 106 3.24 9.17 19.61
CA ILE A 106 2.55 8.35 20.62
C ILE A 106 2.25 9.24 21.81
N ASN A 107 0.97 9.48 22.06
CA ASN A 107 0.51 10.27 23.18
C ASN A 107 0.01 9.35 24.32
N ALA A 108 0.84 9.20 25.35
CA ALA A 108 0.54 8.30 26.47
C ALA A 108 -0.60 8.80 27.36
N GLU A 109 -0.76 10.12 27.49
CA GLU A 109 -1.79 10.74 28.30
C GLU A 109 -3.18 10.61 27.65
N ALA A 110 -3.26 10.89 26.35
CA ALA A 110 -4.49 10.80 25.57
C ALA A 110 -4.75 9.41 24.97
N MET A 111 -3.81 8.45 25.16
CA MET A 111 -3.92 7.05 24.73
C MET A 111 -4.16 6.86 23.23
N TYR A 112 -3.45 7.63 22.38
CA TYR A 112 -3.49 7.45 20.93
C TYR A 112 -2.08 7.40 20.33
N ALA A 113 -1.98 6.85 19.13
CA ALA A 113 -0.80 6.95 18.27
C ALA A 113 -1.19 7.47 16.88
N ILE A 114 -0.35 8.32 16.30
CA ILE A 114 -0.42 8.76 14.90
C ILE A 114 0.70 8.04 14.15
N VAL A 115 0.31 7.25 13.16
CA VAL A 115 1.24 6.43 12.39
C VAL A 115 0.94 6.51 10.90
N GLU A 116 1.94 6.31 10.07
CA GLU A 116 1.76 6.11 8.62
C GLU A 116 1.25 4.69 8.33
N PRO A 117 0.55 4.46 7.20
CA PRO A 117 -0.14 3.21 6.92
C PRO A 117 0.79 2.00 6.75
N GLY A 118 2.05 2.19 6.38
CA GLY A 118 3.06 1.16 6.19
C GLY A 118 3.80 0.74 7.48
N VAL A 119 3.43 1.29 8.64
CA VAL A 119 4.00 0.86 9.93
C VAL A 119 3.59 -0.58 10.21
N ARG A 120 4.56 -1.45 10.51
CA ARG A 120 4.29 -2.84 10.93
C ARG A 120 3.61 -2.86 12.28
N THR A 121 2.65 -3.75 12.45
CA THR A 121 1.88 -3.90 13.70
C THR A 121 2.80 -4.18 14.89
N ASP A 122 3.76 -5.10 14.74
CA ASP A 122 4.73 -5.43 15.77
C ASP A 122 5.60 -4.23 16.18
N ASP A 123 5.95 -3.36 15.24
CA ASP A 123 6.78 -2.18 15.54
C ASP A 123 5.99 -1.14 16.34
N LEU A 124 4.70 -0.96 16.05
CA LEU A 124 3.82 -0.15 16.87
C LEU A 124 3.64 -0.77 18.26
N GLN A 125 3.39 -2.09 18.35
CA GLN A 125 3.26 -2.80 19.64
C GLN A 125 4.51 -2.64 20.51
N LYS A 126 5.71 -2.80 19.93
CA LYS A 126 6.98 -2.59 20.63
C LYS A 126 7.15 -1.16 21.11
N ALA A 127 6.83 -0.17 20.25
CA ALA A 127 6.96 1.24 20.60
C ALA A 127 6.04 1.66 21.76
N VAL A 128 4.77 1.27 21.74
CA VAL A 128 3.83 1.59 22.83
C VAL A 128 4.16 0.83 24.13
N LYS A 129 4.62 -0.42 24.02
CA LYS A 129 5.05 -1.24 25.16
C LYS A 129 6.24 -0.65 25.90
N ALA A 130 7.17 -0.02 25.16
CA ALA A 130 8.35 0.63 25.76
C ALA A 130 8.00 1.79 26.71
N ILE A 131 6.79 2.35 26.60
CA ILE A 131 6.26 3.42 27.47
C ILE A 131 5.11 2.94 28.39
N GLY A 132 4.96 1.61 28.56
CA GLY A 132 3.98 1.03 29.47
C GLY A 132 2.55 0.96 28.94
N LEU A 133 2.34 1.17 27.64
CA LEU A 133 1.04 1.05 26.98
C LEU A 133 0.88 -0.29 26.24
N PHE A 134 -0.32 -0.56 25.77
CA PHE A 134 -0.67 -1.76 25.02
C PHE A 134 -1.52 -1.41 23.79
N TYR A 135 -1.13 -1.91 22.62
CA TYR A 135 -1.94 -1.92 21.41
C TYR A 135 -2.61 -3.28 21.23
N ALA A 136 -3.94 -3.31 21.29
CA ALA A 136 -4.73 -4.53 21.34
C ALA A 136 -4.88 -5.28 20.00
N GLY A 137 -4.55 -4.66 18.87
CA GLY A 137 -4.57 -5.33 17.57
C GLY A 137 -3.48 -6.41 17.50
N ASP A 138 -3.87 -7.68 17.35
CA ASP A 138 -2.96 -8.83 17.35
C ASP A 138 -3.29 -9.76 16.16
N PRO A 139 -3.03 -9.34 14.92
CA PRO A 139 -3.18 -10.22 13.77
C PRO A 139 -2.09 -11.30 13.74
N CYS A 140 -2.41 -12.50 13.22
CA CYS A 140 -1.43 -13.59 13.09
C CYS A 140 -0.16 -13.19 12.31
N SER A 141 -0.28 -12.20 11.41
CA SER A 141 0.80 -11.63 10.58
C SER A 141 1.41 -10.35 11.17
N GLY A 142 1.37 -10.15 12.50
CA GLY A 142 1.82 -8.93 13.16
C GLY A 142 3.24 -8.49 12.82
N ASP A 143 4.14 -9.45 12.53
CA ASP A 143 5.52 -9.24 12.12
C ASP A 143 5.68 -8.73 10.68
N SER A 144 4.67 -8.89 9.84
CA SER A 144 4.69 -8.58 8.40
C SER A 144 3.59 -7.63 7.95
N CYS A 145 2.40 -7.68 8.55
CA CYS A 145 1.28 -6.82 8.14
C CYS A 145 1.48 -5.34 8.57
N PHE A 146 0.81 -4.45 7.84
CA PHE A 146 0.85 -3.01 8.07
C PHE A 146 -0.44 -2.48 8.67
N ILE A 147 -0.32 -1.45 9.53
CA ILE A 147 -1.45 -0.83 10.24
C ILE A 147 -2.55 -0.36 9.27
N GLY A 148 -2.18 0.22 8.12
CA GLY A 148 -3.16 0.69 7.14
C GLY A 148 -4.09 -0.41 6.65
N GLY A 149 -3.56 -1.62 6.39
CA GLY A 149 -4.36 -2.78 6.01
C GLY A 149 -5.19 -3.37 7.16
N ASN A 150 -4.70 -3.27 8.40
CA ASN A 150 -5.42 -3.80 9.56
C ASN A 150 -6.64 -2.95 9.95
N ILE A 151 -6.66 -1.67 9.56
CA ILE A 151 -7.73 -0.71 9.89
C ILE A 151 -8.74 -0.60 8.73
N ALA A 152 -8.31 -0.91 7.50
CA ALA A 152 -9.12 -0.75 6.28
C ALA A 152 -10.34 -1.70 6.21
#